data_f1e97e087b194207bd3c4faf3975e6c5
#
_entry.id   f1e97e087b194207bd3c4faf3975e6c5
#
_cell.length_a   1.000
_cell.length_b   1.000
_cell.length_c   1.000
_cell.angle_alpha   90.00
_cell.angle_beta   90.00
_cell.angle_gamma   90.00
#
_symmetry.space_group_name_H-M   'P 1'
#
loop_
_entity.id
_entity.type
_entity.pdbx_description
1 polymer ?
#
loop_
_entity_poly.entity_id
_entity_poly.type
_entity_poly.pdbx_seq_one_letter_code
_entity_poly.pdbx_strand_id
1 'polypeptide(L)'
;VLGCAVLFAHWPWRGGAPLQRAWFASNLRASGYLYFSDLTGTLGQFVDRYLIAVLIDTEHAGLYTLFFQLANAIYTLVASSIVNIHRPRVLSAFQQGADLTGMARLHALQKEALASMLALSLVTGLLFQFVAPLLNRPLVLLYLPLLWCTFAATVCKAWCLTSFIALYARHRDRALFGFNVLILLLVTLGCVAGIPLLGIYGIPLATGLTYACILLLMWRSLRAQPTGSFHGD
;
A
#
# COMPACT_ATOMS: atom_id res chain seq x y z
N VAL A 1 6.82 -7.84 -24.05
CA VAL A 1 6.07 -7.63 -25.30
C VAL A 1 6.00 -8.93 -26.11
N LEU A 2 7.09 -9.70 -26.30
CA LEU A 2 7.11 -10.98 -27.03
C LEU A 2 6.23 -12.06 -26.37
N GLY A 3 6.18 -12.14 -25.03
CA GLY A 3 5.36 -13.12 -24.31
C GLY A 3 3.86 -12.93 -24.51
N CYS A 4 3.38 -11.69 -24.65
CA CYS A 4 1.97 -11.41 -24.95
C CYS A 4 1.60 -11.83 -26.37
N ALA A 5 2.47 -11.63 -27.35
CA ALA A 5 2.21 -12.02 -28.73
C ALA A 5 2.09 -13.54 -28.90
N VAL A 6 2.91 -14.33 -28.18
CA VAL A 6 2.83 -15.80 -28.19
C VAL A 6 1.55 -16.30 -27.52
N LEU A 7 1.13 -15.67 -26.40
CA LEU A 7 -0.14 -15.99 -25.75
C LEU A 7 -1.35 -15.67 -26.64
N PHE A 8 -1.33 -14.55 -27.38
CA PHE A 8 -2.39 -14.19 -28.31
C PHE A 8 -2.45 -15.12 -29.54
N ALA A 9 -1.30 -15.60 -30.05
CA ALA A 9 -1.23 -16.50 -31.17
C ALA A 9 -1.73 -17.92 -30.87
N HIS A 10 -1.62 -18.37 -29.60
CA HIS A 10 -2.03 -19.72 -29.18
C HIS A 10 -3.34 -19.74 -28.39
N TRP A 11 -3.98 -18.57 -28.19
CA TRP A 11 -5.30 -18.52 -27.54
C TRP A 11 -6.35 -19.17 -28.47
N PRO A 12 -7.05 -20.20 -28.00
CA PRO A 12 -8.06 -20.85 -28.81
C PRO A 12 -9.27 -19.91 -28.98
N TRP A 13 -9.27 -19.08 -30.00
CA TRP A 13 -10.42 -18.26 -30.41
C TRP A 13 -11.60 -19.11 -30.92
N ARG A 14 -11.65 -20.40 -30.53
CA ARG A 14 -12.70 -21.33 -30.93
C ARG A 14 -13.92 -21.15 -30.04
N GLY A 15 -14.82 -20.34 -30.47
CA GLY A 15 -16.13 -20.15 -29.89
C GLY A 15 -16.51 -18.69 -29.88
N GLY A 16 -17.03 -18.21 -31.00
CA GLY A 16 -17.62 -16.89 -31.12
C GLY A 16 -18.90 -16.73 -30.31
N ALA A 17 -18.80 -16.92 -28.98
CA ALA A 17 -19.87 -16.42 -28.12
C ALA A 17 -19.88 -14.90 -28.30
N PRO A 18 -21.02 -14.31 -28.72
CA PRO A 18 -21.11 -12.88 -28.88
C PRO A 18 -20.71 -12.22 -27.57
N LEU A 19 -19.68 -11.36 -27.62
CA LEU A 19 -19.28 -10.54 -26.49
C LEU A 19 -20.52 -9.81 -26.01
N GLN A 20 -21.09 -10.28 -24.89
CA GLN A 20 -22.26 -9.64 -24.31
C GLN A 20 -21.83 -8.23 -23.87
N ARG A 21 -22.36 -7.21 -24.52
CA ARG A 21 -22.06 -5.79 -24.22
C ARG A 21 -22.21 -5.47 -22.73
N ALA A 22 -23.20 -6.10 -22.08
CA ALA A 22 -23.43 -5.96 -20.65
C ALA A 22 -22.26 -6.52 -19.81
N TRP A 23 -21.74 -7.71 -20.16
CA TRP A 23 -20.58 -8.30 -19.50
C TRP A 23 -19.32 -7.43 -19.67
N PHE A 24 -19.09 -6.95 -20.90
CA PHE A 24 -17.95 -6.05 -21.19
C PHE A 24 -18.05 -4.74 -20.40
N ALA A 25 -19.24 -4.12 -20.37
CA ALA A 25 -19.45 -2.86 -19.66
C ALA A 25 -19.27 -3.01 -18.12
N SER A 26 -19.76 -4.11 -17.53
CA SER A 26 -19.58 -4.38 -16.10
C SER A 26 -18.13 -4.63 -15.72
N ASN A 27 -17.42 -5.44 -16.53
CA ASN A 27 -15.98 -5.71 -16.28
C ASN A 27 -15.12 -4.47 -16.55
N LEU A 28 -15.43 -3.66 -17.55
CA LEU A 28 -14.72 -2.41 -17.81
C LEU A 28 -14.87 -1.43 -16.64
N ARG A 29 -16.08 -1.36 -16.05
CA ARG A 29 -16.31 -0.52 -14.86
C ARG A 29 -15.53 -1.00 -13.66
N ALA A 30 -15.55 -2.30 -13.35
CA ALA A 30 -14.79 -2.89 -12.25
C ALA A 30 -13.28 -2.72 -12.45
N SER A 31 -12.77 -3.02 -13.66
CA SER A 31 -11.36 -2.81 -14.02
C SER A 31 -10.97 -1.34 -13.97
N GLY A 32 -11.87 -0.43 -14.33
CA GLY A 32 -11.67 1.01 -14.21
C GLY A 32 -11.43 1.44 -12.76
N TYR A 33 -12.25 1.00 -11.82
CA TYR A 33 -12.05 1.30 -10.40
C TYR A 33 -10.70 0.79 -9.88
N LEU A 34 -10.31 -0.42 -10.25
CA LEU A 34 -9.02 -0.99 -9.85
C LEU A 34 -7.85 -0.21 -10.46
N TYR A 35 -7.92 0.11 -11.76
CA TYR A 35 -6.89 0.89 -12.44
C TYR A 35 -6.71 2.29 -11.84
N PHE A 36 -7.80 3.02 -11.63
CA PHE A 36 -7.74 4.33 -10.98
C PHE A 36 -7.30 4.24 -9.52
N SER A 37 -7.63 3.15 -8.83
CA SER A 37 -7.15 2.87 -7.48
C SER A 37 -5.62 2.72 -7.45
N ASP A 38 -5.06 1.92 -8.35
CA ASP A 38 -3.62 1.72 -8.46
C ASP A 38 -2.88 3.00 -8.90
N LEU A 39 -3.46 3.75 -9.85
CA LEU A 39 -2.93 5.05 -10.27
C LEU A 39 -2.87 6.03 -9.10
N THR A 40 -3.95 6.14 -8.33
CA THR A 40 -4.02 7.01 -7.16
C THR A 40 -3.00 6.60 -6.09
N GLY A 41 -2.86 5.29 -5.84
CA GLY A 41 -1.86 4.74 -4.94
C GLY A 41 -0.42 5.03 -5.39
N THR A 42 -0.18 4.95 -6.69
CA THR A 42 1.14 5.27 -7.29
C THR A 42 1.44 6.75 -7.17
N LEU A 43 0.50 7.62 -7.53
CA LEU A 43 0.66 9.08 -7.38
C LEU A 43 0.97 9.46 -5.94
N GLY A 44 0.26 8.87 -4.97
CA GLY A 44 0.51 9.09 -3.54
C GLY A 44 1.92 8.74 -3.08
N GLN A 45 2.63 7.86 -3.80
CA GLN A 45 4.03 7.53 -3.48
C GLN A 45 5.05 8.54 -4.00
N PHE A 46 4.67 9.46 -4.87
CA PHE A 46 5.57 10.45 -5.45
C PHE A 46 5.31 11.88 -4.96
N VAL A 47 4.08 12.17 -4.54
CA VAL A 47 3.63 13.51 -4.12
C VAL A 47 4.51 14.06 -2.99
N ASP A 48 4.86 13.25 -2.02
CA ASP A 48 5.70 13.62 -0.88
C ASP A 48 7.05 14.19 -1.32
N ARG A 49 7.72 13.56 -2.29
CA ARG A 49 9.03 13.99 -2.79
C ARG A 49 8.95 15.28 -3.59
N TYR A 50 7.90 15.44 -4.40
CA TYR A 50 7.65 16.69 -5.11
C TYR A 50 7.42 17.85 -4.14
N LEU A 51 6.65 17.61 -3.07
CA LEU A 51 6.40 18.62 -2.06
C LEU A 51 7.68 19.02 -1.32
N ILE A 52 8.58 18.08 -1.00
CA ILE A 52 9.88 18.41 -0.40
C ILE A 52 10.70 19.28 -1.37
N ALA A 53 10.81 18.86 -2.63
CA ALA A 53 11.63 19.56 -3.61
C ALA A 53 11.14 21.00 -3.86
N VAL A 54 9.82 21.23 -3.76
CA VAL A 54 9.21 22.55 -4.00
C VAL A 54 9.18 23.42 -2.73
N LEU A 55 8.92 22.84 -1.56
CA LEU A 55 8.70 23.58 -0.32
C LEU A 55 9.94 23.71 0.56
N ILE A 56 10.93 22.82 0.39
CA ILE A 56 12.19 22.86 1.13
C ILE A 56 13.33 23.09 0.14
N ASP A 57 13.87 22.01 -0.43
CA ASP A 57 14.89 22.02 -1.49
C ASP A 57 15.12 20.61 -2.08
N THR A 58 15.94 20.54 -3.13
CA THR A 58 16.25 19.28 -3.83
C THR A 58 17.21 18.38 -3.04
N GLU A 59 18.06 18.93 -2.17
CA GLU A 59 19.01 18.18 -1.36
C GLU A 59 18.28 17.36 -0.30
N HIS A 60 17.33 17.97 0.41
CA HIS A 60 16.46 17.30 1.36
C HIS A 60 15.53 16.29 0.67
N ALA A 61 15.06 16.59 -0.55
CA ALA A 61 14.28 15.63 -1.34
C ALA A 61 15.11 14.38 -1.69
N GLY A 62 16.39 14.56 -2.03
CA GLY A 62 17.33 13.47 -2.27
C GLY A 62 17.56 12.62 -1.02
N LEU A 63 17.78 13.25 0.13
CA LEU A 63 17.95 12.60 1.43
C LEU A 63 16.72 11.78 1.81
N TYR A 64 15.55 12.39 1.75
CA TYR A 64 14.29 11.69 2.03
C TYR A 64 14.07 10.51 1.09
N THR A 65 14.38 10.68 -0.20
CA THR A 65 14.28 9.60 -1.19
C THR A 65 15.15 8.42 -0.82
N LEU A 66 16.38 8.63 -0.33
CA LEU A 66 17.26 7.57 0.15
C LEU A 66 16.61 6.77 1.29
N PHE A 67 16.11 7.45 2.31
CA PHE A 67 15.45 6.79 3.45
C PHE A 67 14.15 6.10 3.05
N PHE A 68 13.37 6.72 2.18
CA PHE A 68 12.17 6.12 1.64
C PHE A 68 12.47 4.85 0.82
N GLN A 69 13.52 4.85 0.00
CA GLN A 69 13.90 3.67 -0.79
C GLN A 69 14.31 2.50 0.10
N LEU A 70 15.04 2.75 1.19
CA LEU A 70 15.36 1.71 2.18
C LEU A 70 14.08 1.14 2.81
N ALA A 71 13.18 1.98 3.26
CA ALA A 71 11.91 1.57 3.85
C ALA A 71 11.02 0.82 2.83
N ASN A 72 10.97 1.32 1.60
CA ASN A 72 10.19 0.70 0.53
C ASN A 72 10.77 -0.64 0.06
N ALA A 73 12.08 -0.83 0.10
CA ALA A 73 12.71 -2.11 -0.19
C ALA A 73 12.27 -3.19 0.82
N ILE A 74 12.27 -2.86 2.12
CA ILE A 74 11.77 -3.76 3.17
C ILE A 74 10.28 -4.06 2.96
N TYR A 75 9.47 -3.02 2.70
CA TYR A 75 8.05 -3.16 2.43
C TYR A 75 7.80 -4.10 1.23
N THR A 76 8.51 -3.91 0.13
CA THR A 76 8.37 -4.72 -1.08
C THR A 76 8.80 -6.17 -0.82
N LEU A 77 9.87 -6.38 -0.05
CA LEU A 77 10.32 -7.71 0.33
C LEU A 77 9.25 -8.45 1.15
N VAL A 78 8.69 -7.82 2.18
CA VAL A 78 7.62 -8.42 3.00
C VAL A 78 6.34 -8.62 2.19
N ALA A 79 5.97 -7.66 1.36
CA ALA A 79 4.79 -7.77 0.50
C ALA A 79 4.92 -8.94 -0.49
N SER A 80 6.08 -9.13 -1.11
CA SER A 80 6.31 -10.20 -2.09
C SER A 80 6.47 -11.57 -1.43
N SER A 81 7.22 -11.68 -0.33
CA SER A 81 7.58 -12.97 0.27
C SER A 81 6.52 -13.50 1.27
N ILE A 82 5.76 -12.62 1.91
CA ILE A 82 4.75 -13.02 2.90
C ILE A 82 3.35 -12.76 2.39
N VAL A 83 3.04 -11.48 2.08
CA VAL A 83 1.66 -11.10 1.78
C VAL A 83 1.17 -11.77 0.50
N ASN A 84 1.93 -11.74 -0.59
CA ASN A 84 1.51 -12.32 -1.87
C ASN A 84 1.42 -13.84 -1.83
N ILE A 85 2.24 -14.52 -1.03
CA ILE A 85 2.20 -15.97 -0.87
C ILE A 85 0.95 -16.42 -0.09
N HIS A 86 0.58 -15.68 0.96
CA HIS A 86 -0.56 -16.00 1.81
C HIS A 86 -1.90 -15.45 1.29
N ARG A 87 -1.85 -14.44 0.39
CA ARG A 87 -3.04 -13.81 -0.19
C ARG A 87 -4.05 -14.79 -0.78
N PRO A 88 -3.70 -15.80 -1.62
CA PRO A 88 -4.66 -16.75 -2.17
C PRO A 88 -5.39 -17.56 -1.09
N ARG A 89 -4.69 -17.94 -0.01
CA ARG A 89 -5.28 -18.69 1.12
C ARG A 89 -6.28 -17.86 1.91
N VAL A 90 -6.03 -16.57 2.06
CA VAL A 90 -6.97 -15.64 2.70
C VAL A 90 -8.19 -15.45 1.81
N LEU A 91 -7.99 -15.19 0.51
CA LEU A 91 -9.08 -14.99 -0.46
C LEU A 91 -9.98 -16.22 -0.55
N SER A 92 -9.42 -17.43 -0.66
CA SER A 92 -10.21 -18.67 -0.73
C SER A 92 -11.06 -18.89 0.52
N ALA A 93 -10.58 -18.52 1.71
CA ALA A 93 -11.35 -18.64 2.93
C ALA A 93 -12.58 -17.72 2.94
N PHE A 94 -12.45 -16.49 2.47
CA PHE A 94 -13.59 -15.58 2.32
C PHE A 94 -14.59 -16.03 1.24
N GLN A 95 -14.09 -16.55 0.10
CA GLN A 95 -14.94 -17.05 -0.99
C GLN A 95 -15.76 -18.30 -0.60
N GLN A 96 -15.25 -19.12 0.32
CA GLN A 96 -15.97 -20.28 0.86
C GLN A 96 -17.05 -19.93 1.90
N GLY A 97 -17.31 -18.64 2.13
CA GLY A 97 -18.29 -18.18 3.11
C GLY A 97 -17.85 -18.34 4.57
N ALA A 98 -16.59 -18.72 4.82
CA ALA A 98 -16.05 -18.93 6.16
C ALA A 98 -15.42 -17.62 6.70
N ASP A 99 -16.23 -16.58 6.90
CA ASP A 99 -15.76 -15.26 7.32
C ASP A 99 -14.90 -15.29 8.60
N LEU A 100 -15.25 -16.09 9.60
CA LEU A 100 -14.47 -16.24 10.83
C LEU A 100 -13.09 -16.81 10.54
N THR A 101 -13.00 -17.83 9.69
CA THR A 101 -11.73 -18.45 9.28
C THR A 101 -10.92 -17.47 8.43
N GLY A 102 -11.58 -16.74 7.51
CA GLY A 102 -10.97 -15.70 6.70
C GLY A 102 -10.33 -14.59 7.55
N MET A 103 -11.05 -14.09 8.55
CA MET A 103 -10.56 -13.08 9.49
C MET A 103 -9.42 -13.61 10.37
N ALA A 104 -9.50 -14.86 10.85
CA ALA A 104 -8.42 -15.47 11.63
C ALA A 104 -7.12 -15.58 10.80
N ARG A 105 -7.22 -16.04 9.54
CA ARG A 105 -6.07 -16.10 8.61
C ARG A 105 -5.52 -14.70 8.28
N LEU A 106 -6.40 -13.72 8.12
CA LEU A 106 -5.98 -12.33 7.90
C LEU A 106 -5.21 -11.80 9.11
N HIS A 107 -5.68 -12.03 10.33
CA HIS A 107 -4.97 -11.60 11.54
C HIS A 107 -3.62 -12.31 11.71
N ALA A 108 -3.53 -13.59 11.36
CA ALA A 108 -2.26 -14.32 11.37
C ALA A 108 -1.28 -13.70 10.36
N LEU A 109 -1.73 -13.44 9.12
CA LEU A 109 -0.95 -12.76 8.11
C LEU A 109 -0.50 -11.36 8.54
N GLN A 110 -1.40 -10.60 9.18
CA GLN A 110 -1.05 -9.28 9.72
C GLN A 110 0.06 -9.34 10.75
N LYS A 111 -0.03 -10.26 11.71
CA LYS A 111 0.99 -10.45 12.75
C LYS A 111 2.34 -10.83 12.14
N GLU A 112 2.36 -11.77 11.21
CA GLU A 112 3.58 -12.22 10.53
C GLU A 112 4.22 -11.10 9.70
N ALA A 113 3.43 -10.39 8.89
CA ALA A 113 3.90 -9.27 8.09
C ALA A 113 4.44 -8.14 8.97
N LEU A 114 3.74 -7.78 10.06
CA LEU A 114 4.18 -6.74 11.00
C LEU A 114 5.46 -7.13 11.74
N ALA A 115 5.54 -8.36 12.25
CA ALA A 115 6.74 -8.84 12.94
C ALA A 115 7.95 -8.81 12.01
N SER A 116 7.78 -9.26 10.75
CA SER A 116 8.85 -9.23 9.75
C SER A 116 9.24 -7.81 9.35
N MET A 117 8.26 -6.89 9.19
CA MET A 117 8.53 -5.46 8.92
C MET A 117 9.32 -4.83 10.05
N LEU A 118 8.92 -5.05 11.31
CA LEU A 118 9.60 -4.50 12.48
C LEU A 118 11.02 -5.06 12.61
N ALA A 119 11.19 -6.37 12.47
CA ALA A 119 12.49 -7.02 12.56
C ALA A 119 13.46 -6.52 11.47
N LEU A 120 13.01 -6.49 10.20
CA LEU A 120 13.82 -6.02 9.08
C LEU A 120 14.12 -4.53 9.18
N SER A 121 13.15 -3.70 9.61
CA SER A 121 13.36 -2.27 9.81
C SER A 121 14.37 -2.01 10.92
N LEU A 122 14.31 -2.77 12.01
CA LEU A 122 15.27 -2.66 13.12
C LEU A 122 16.68 -3.05 12.65
N VAL A 123 16.82 -4.21 12.01
CA VAL A 123 18.12 -4.67 11.49
C VAL A 123 18.70 -3.68 10.48
N THR A 124 17.90 -3.26 9.48
CA THR A 124 18.34 -2.31 8.47
C THR A 124 18.69 -0.95 9.07
N GLY A 125 17.89 -0.44 10.01
CA GLY A 125 18.16 0.82 10.69
C GLY A 125 19.44 0.79 11.51
N LEU A 126 19.69 -0.29 12.25
CA LEU A 126 20.93 -0.48 13.00
C LEU A 126 22.14 -0.59 12.05
N LEU A 127 22.06 -1.42 11.00
CA LEU A 127 23.13 -1.53 10.00
C LEU A 127 23.41 -0.19 9.32
N PHE A 128 22.36 0.57 8.99
CA PHE A 128 22.52 1.87 8.35
C PHE A 128 23.24 2.89 9.25
N GLN A 129 23.09 2.83 10.58
CA GLN A 129 23.83 3.68 11.51
C GLN A 129 25.35 3.45 11.41
N PHE A 130 25.80 2.23 11.13
CA PHE A 130 27.23 1.93 10.90
C PHE A 130 27.72 2.35 9.53
N VAL A 131 26.82 2.30 8.52
CA VAL A 131 27.17 2.63 7.13
C VAL A 131 27.09 4.16 6.89
N ALA A 132 26.20 4.87 7.56
CA ALA A 132 25.97 6.30 7.37
C ALA A 132 27.25 7.16 7.50
N PRO A 133 28.15 6.94 8.47
CA PRO A 133 29.41 7.68 8.55
C PRO A 133 30.33 7.49 7.34
N LEU A 134 30.27 6.31 6.69
CA LEU A 134 31.11 5.99 5.51
C LEU A 134 30.67 6.76 4.26
N LEU A 135 29.44 7.27 4.24
CA LEU A 135 28.91 8.05 3.12
C LEU A 135 29.50 9.45 3.03
N ASN A 136 30.25 9.91 4.06
CA ASN A 136 30.83 11.25 4.14
C ASN A 136 29.83 12.39 3.83
N ARG A 137 28.55 12.20 4.19
CA ARG A 137 27.47 13.16 3.99
C ARG A 137 26.94 13.63 5.34
N PRO A 138 27.25 14.86 5.81
CA PRO A 138 26.85 15.34 7.12
C PRO A 138 25.31 15.38 7.31
N LEU A 139 24.57 15.70 6.25
CA LEU A 139 23.11 15.69 6.26
C LEU A 139 22.52 14.32 6.60
N VAL A 140 23.10 13.23 6.10
CA VAL A 140 22.62 11.86 6.40
C VAL A 140 22.72 11.57 7.88
N LEU A 141 23.82 11.99 8.53
CA LEU A 141 24.03 11.80 9.96
C LEU A 141 23.08 12.67 10.80
N LEU A 142 22.88 13.92 10.39
CA LEU A 142 21.98 14.85 11.07
C LEU A 142 20.53 14.36 11.06
N TYR A 143 20.08 13.79 9.96
CA TYR A 143 18.70 13.35 9.76
C TYR A 143 18.49 11.84 9.98
N LEU A 144 19.41 11.13 10.63
CA LEU A 144 19.23 9.71 10.98
C LEU A 144 17.90 9.41 11.72
N PRO A 145 17.37 10.26 12.62
CA PRO A 145 16.05 10.02 13.21
C PRO A 145 14.90 10.00 12.20
N LEU A 146 15.04 10.70 11.06
CA LEU A 146 14.05 10.68 9.97
C LEU A 146 13.88 9.28 9.36
N LEU A 147 14.95 8.48 9.31
CA LEU A 147 14.89 7.09 8.85
C LEU A 147 13.92 6.27 9.70
N TRP A 148 14.00 6.41 11.05
CA TRP A 148 13.11 5.70 11.95
C TRP A 148 11.65 6.13 11.82
N CYS A 149 11.42 7.44 11.64
CA CYS A 149 10.06 7.95 11.35
C CYS A 149 9.53 7.38 10.03
N THR A 150 10.38 7.26 9.00
CA THR A 150 10.01 6.69 7.70
C THR A 150 9.71 5.19 7.80
N PHE A 151 10.47 4.44 8.60
CA PHE A 151 10.18 3.04 8.89
C PHE A 151 8.83 2.89 9.62
N ALA A 152 8.56 3.70 10.65
CA ALA A 152 7.30 3.67 11.37
C ALA A 152 6.10 3.93 10.44
N ALA A 153 6.19 4.94 9.58
CA ALA A 153 5.16 5.23 8.58
C ALA A 153 4.96 4.06 7.61
N THR A 154 6.05 3.40 7.20
CA THR A 154 5.99 2.25 6.28
C THR A 154 5.40 1.00 6.95
N VAL A 155 5.60 0.81 8.24
CA VAL A 155 4.93 -0.25 9.04
C VAL A 155 3.41 -0.01 9.06
N CYS A 156 2.95 1.23 9.28
CA CYS A 156 1.52 1.56 9.20
C CYS A 156 0.95 1.29 7.79
N LYS A 157 1.71 1.63 6.74
CA LYS A 157 1.37 1.32 5.34
C LYS A 157 1.23 -0.18 5.10
N ALA A 158 2.16 -1.00 5.60
CA ALA A 158 2.13 -2.45 5.46
C ALA A 158 0.89 -3.07 6.14
N TRP A 159 0.54 -2.56 7.32
CA TRP A 159 -0.67 -2.98 8.02
C TRP A 159 -1.93 -2.64 7.22
N CYS A 160 -1.98 -1.46 6.64
CA CYS A 160 -3.08 -1.03 5.77
C CYS A 160 -3.21 -1.94 4.54
N LEU A 161 -2.09 -2.33 3.89
CA LEU A 161 -2.07 -3.23 2.73
C LEU A 161 -2.77 -4.57 3.03
N THR A 162 -2.48 -5.19 4.17
CA THR A 162 -3.11 -6.47 4.53
C THR A 162 -4.62 -6.32 4.74
N SER A 163 -5.08 -5.18 5.27
CA SER A 163 -6.50 -4.88 5.44
C SER A 163 -7.22 -4.66 4.09
N PHE A 164 -6.53 -4.14 3.07
CA PHE A 164 -7.06 -4.04 1.71
C PHE A 164 -7.42 -5.41 1.12
N ILE A 165 -6.69 -6.48 1.48
CA ILE A 165 -6.98 -7.84 1.01
C ILE A 165 -8.39 -8.28 1.46
N ALA A 166 -8.80 -7.95 2.69
CA ALA A 166 -10.13 -8.28 3.19
C ALA A 166 -11.25 -7.54 2.43
N LEU A 167 -11.04 -6.27 2.11
CA LEU A 167 -11.99 -5.48 1.30
C LEU A 167 -12.09 -6.02 -0.13
N TYR A 168 -10.95 -6.37 -0.72
CA TYR A 168 -10.90 -6.98 -2.04
C TYR A 168 -11.60 -8.33 -2.07
N ALA A 169 -11.39 -9.18 -1.04
CA ALA A 169 -12.03 -10.48 -0.91
C ALA A 169 -13.58 -10.38 -0.82
N ARG A 170 -14.08 -9.26 -0.34
CA ARG A 170 -15.52 -8.96 -0.21
C ARG A 170 -16.07 -8.16 -1.41
N HIS A 171 -15.34 -8.08 -2.53
CA HIS A 171 -15.74 -7.36 -3.76
C HIS A 171 -16.15 -5.90 -3.53
N ARG A 172 -15.48 -5.20 -2.57
CA ARG A 172 -15.77 -3.81 -2.24
C ARG A 172 -14.86 -2.84 -3.01
N ASP A 173 -14.84 -2.95 -4.34
CA ASP A 173 -13.93 -2.18 -5.20
C ASP A 173 -14.14 -0.66 -5.10
N ARG A 174 -15.40 -0.21 -4.94
CA ARG A 174 -15.71 1.21 -4.71
C ARG A 174 -15.13 1.74 -3.40
N ALA A 175 -15.17 0.94 -2.34
CA ALA A 175 -14.59 1.31 -1.06
C ALA A 175 -13.05 1.35 -1.14
N LEU A 176 -12.44 0.38 -1.83
CA LEU A 176 -11.00 0.37 -2.10
C LEU A 176 -10.55 1.65 -2.82
N PHE A 177 -11.22 2.01 -3.90
CA PHE A 177 -10.95 3.24 -4.63
C PHE A 177 -11.13 4.47 -3.73
N GLY A 178 -12.24 4.55 -2.98
CA GLY A 178 -12.49 5.66 -2.05
C GLY A 178 -11.42 5.81 -0.99
N PHE A 179 -10.92 4.72 -0.41
CA PHE A 179 -9.81 4.75 0.56
C PHE A 179 -8.49 5.20 -0.07
N ASN A 180 -8.17 4.78 -1.30
CA ASN A 180 -6.95 5.22 -1.97
C ASN A 180 -7.00 6.72 -2.33
N VAL A 181 -8.15 7.23 -2.79
CA VAL A 181 -8.35 8.67 -3.00
C VAL A 181 -8.19 9.43 -1.68
N LEU A 182 -8.79 8.93 -0.60
CA LEU A 182 -8.69 9.54 0.72
C LEU A 182 -7.25 9.54 1.25
N ILE A 183 -6.49 8.45 1.04
CA ILE A 183 -5.06 8.40 1.37
C ILE A 183 -4.30 9.49 0.62
N LEU A 184 -4.49 9.60 -0.70
CA LEU A 184 -3.82 10.61 -1.51
C LEU A 184 -4.12 12.03 -0.98
N LEU A 185 -5.39 12.34 -0.72
CA LEU A 185 -5.80 13.64 -0.21
C LEU A 185 -5.20 13.93 1.17
N LEU A 186 -5.32 12.99 2.11
CA LEU A 186 -4.83 13.17 3.48
C LEU A 186 -3.30 13.24 3.54
N VAL A 187 -2.58 12.45 2.76
CA VAL A 187 -1.11 12.54 2.68
C VAL A 187 -0.71 13.90 2.11
N THR A 188 -1.33 14.33 1.00
CA THR A 188 -1.01 15.61 0.36
C THR A 188 -1.28 16.78 1.31
N LEU A 189 -2.47 16.84 1.89
CA LEU A 189 -2.84 17.89 2.84
C LEU A 189 -1.98 17.86 4.11
N GLY A 190 -1.73 16.65 4.62
CA GLY A 190 -0.87 16.45 5.79
C GLY A 190 0.59 16.87 5.54
N CYS A 191 1.12 16.62 4.34
CA CYS A 191 2.46 17.08 3.97
C CYS A 191 2.51 18.60 3.79
N VAL A 192 1.53 19.19 3.10
CA VAL A 192 1.46 20.66 2.92
C VAL A 192 1.36 21.39 4.26
N ALA A 193 0.60 20.85 5.21
CA ALA A 193 0.49 21.42 6.56
C ALA A 193 1.68 21.06 7.46
N GLY A 194 2.22 19.85 7.33
CA GLY A 194 3.29 19.33 8.19
C GLY A 194 4.66 19.92 7.88
N ILE A 195 4.98 20.16 6.61
CA ILE A 195 6.28 20.70 6.21
C ILE A 195 6.57 22.07 6.85
N PRO A 196 5.67 23.06 6.84
CA PRO A 196 5.92 24.35 7.50
C PRO A 196 6.08 24.26 9.03
N LEU A 197 5.45 23.27 9.68
CA LEU A 197 5.44 23.11 11.12
C LEU A 197 6.63 22.30 11.65
N LEU A 198 6.99 21.22 10.95
CA LEU A 198 7.95 20.21 11.41
C LEU A 198 9.11 19.99 10.43
N GLY A 199 9.19 20.79 9.38
CA GLY A 199 10.15 20.59 8.31
C GLY A 199 9.98 19.21 7.66
N ILE A 200 11.09 18.59 7.31
CA ILE A 200 11.11 17.29 6.61
C ILE A 200 10.47 16.16 7.43
N TYR A 201 10.43 16.26 8.76
CA TYR A 201 9.78 15.27 9.64
C TYR A 201 8.25 15.26 9.51
N GLY A 202 7.66 16.37 9.03
CA GLY A 202 6.22 16.47 8.80
C GLY A 202 5.70 15.41 7.83
N ILE A 203 6.54 14.94 6.90
CA ILE A 203 6.14 14.02 5.85
C ILE A 203 5.90 12.60 6.34
N PRO A 204 6.88 11.92 6.97
CA PRO A 204 6.62 10.58 7.49
C PRO A 204 5.56 10.57 8.59
N LEU A 205 5.44 11.66 9.38
CA LEU A 205 4.38 11.80 10.37
C LEU A 205 3.00 11.92 9.71
N ALA A 206 2.84 12.78 8.70
CA ALA A 206 1.60 12.90 7.94
C ALA A 206 1.21 11.59 7.27
N THR A 207 2.18 10.91 6.66
CA THR A 207 1.98 9.60 6.01
C THR A 207 1.57 8.54 7.04
N GLY A 208 2.29 8.42 8.14
CA GLY A 208 2.00 7.45 9.20
C GLY A 208 0.61 7.67 9.82
N LEU A 209 0.28 8.91 10.17
CA LEU A 209 -1.03 9.29 10.70
C LEU A 209 -2.15 8.99 9.70
N THR A 210 -1.94 9.30 8.42
CA THR A 210 -2.92 8.99 7.37
C THR A 210 -3.21 7.49 7.31
N TYR A 211 -2.18 6.64 7.23
CA TYR A 211 -2.38 5.20 7.19
C TYR A 211 -3.02 4.66 8.47
N ALA A 212 -2.69 5.20 9.64
CA ALA A 212 -3.34 4.85 10.90
C ALA A 212 -4.83 5.22 10.91
N CYS A 213 -5.18 6.41 10.46
CA CYS A 213 -6.58 6.85 10.34
C CYS A 213 -7.37 5.96 9.36
N ILE A 214 -6.80 5.69 8.19
CA ILE A 214 -7.42 4.83 7.18
C ILE A 214 -7.63 3.42 7.73
N LEU A 215 -6.65 2.87 8.44
CA LEU A 215 -6.76 1.56 9.07
C LEU A 215 -7.95 1.50 10.05
N LEU A 216 -8.12 2.53 10.87
CA LEU A 216 -9.27 2.63 11.80
C LEU A 216 -10.61 2.70 11.05
N LEU A 217 -10.68 3.47 9.97
CA LEU A 217 -11.87 3.57 9.13
C LEU A 217 -12.19 2.24 8.45
N MET A 218 -11.18 1.55 7.93
CA MET A 218 -11.33 0.23 7.32
C MET A 218 -11.83 -0.80 8.35
N TRP A 219 -11.28 -0.77 9.55
CA TRP A 219 -11.68 -1.68 10.63
C TRP A 219 -13.14 -1.47 11.02
N ARG A 220 -13.59 -0.21 11.13
CA ARG A 220 -14.99 0.13 11.33
C ARG A 220 -15.87 -0.38 10.19
N SER A 221 -15.46 -0.15 8.94
CA SER A 221 -16.15 -0.62 7.74
C SER A 221 -16.27 -2.16 7.67
N LEU A 222 -15.25 -2.89 8.11
CA LEU A 222 -15.26 -4.35 8.14
C LEU A 222 -16.17 -4.92 9.25
N ARG A 223 -16.33 -4.21 10.37
CA ARG A 223 -17.19 -4.62 11.50
C ARG A 223 -18.66 -4.24 11.31
N ALA A 224 -18.95 -3.18 10.57
CA ALA A 224 -20.31 -2.60 10.48
C ALA A 224 -21.31 -3.40 9.65
N GLN A 225 -20.90 -4.48 8.96
CA GLN A 225 -21.83 -5.30 8.18
C GLN A 225 -21.73 -6.78 8.59
N PRO A 226 -22.82 -7.33 9.17
CA PRO A 226 -22.96 -8.76 9.32
C PRO A 226 -23.05 -9.42 7.93
N THR A 227 -22.38 -10.57 7.82
CA THR A 227 -22.40 -11.49 6.70
C THR A 227 -23.82 -11.94 6.38
N GLY A 228 -24.47 -11.37 5.38
CA GLY A 228 -25.86 -11.78 5.13
C GLY A 228 -26.58 -11.21 3.93
N SER A 229 -25.92 -10.61 2.95
CA SER A 229 -26.64 -10.22 1.72
C SER A 229 -25.76 -10.38 0.46
N PHE A 230 -25.42 -11.63 0.15
CA PHE A 230 -25.21 -11.99 -1.25
C PHE A 230 -26.58 -12.12 -1.91
N HIS A 231 -27.23 -11.00 -2.19
CA HIS A 231 -28.24 -10.92 -3.22
C HIS A 231 -27.55 -10.35 -4.44
N GLY A 232 -27.33 -11.24 -5.43
CA GLY A 232 -26.94 -10.87 -6.76
C GLY A 232 -28.01 -9.95 -7.36
N ASP A 233 -27.62 -8.76 -7.72
CA ASP A 233 -28.25 -7.89 -8.70
C ASP A 233 -27.30 -7.76 -9.91
#